data_457d94f757fcbf4b74068038694c7dca
#
_entry.id   457d94f757fcbf4b74068038694c7dca
#
_cell.length_a   1.000
_cell.length_b   1.000
_cell.length_c   1.000
_cell.angle_alpha   90.00
_cell.angle_beta   90.00
_cell.angle_gamma   90.00
#
_symmetry.space_group_name_H-M   'P 1'
#
loop_
_entity.id
_entity.type
_entity.pdbx_description
1 polymer ?
#
loop_
_entity_poly.entity_id
_entity_poly.type
_entity_poly.pdbx_seq_one_letter_code
_entity_poly.pdbx_strand_id
1 'polypeptide(L)'
;MKTFGELSVSLNGLSPDRFGELADAIASNGWMRDRSKDEEMRRTGGGAWLTFALTGHPSLPPAFLFLRGNKVTEKLYVSNILSPARDRLTYDEYNEILKSFSEAVLERMKAQHAIDFNLSGMDVDLSAQLPKDVYARLRLFSVAANKKTGSSHPLDQERWMDFLIASDKATVVLDSHTLARWLVEIEGWESEQASRLAEEYEFGRELLQRRRAS
;
A
#
# COMPACT_ATOMS: atom_id res chain seq x y z
N MET A 1 -10.59 5.54 4.07
CA MET A 1 -9.65 5.19 5.17
C MET A 1 -8.27 5.14 4.56
N LYS A 2 -7.37 6.01 4.97
CA LYS A 2 -5.98 5.96 4.53
C LYS A 2 -5.43 4.60 4.94
N THR A 3 -4.61 3.96 4.12
CA THR A 3 -4.00 2.67 4.43
C THR A 3 -2.51 2.81 4.60
N PHE A 4 -1.94 1.85 5.27
CA PHE A 4 -0.51 1.74 5.41
C PHE A 4 0.10 1.32 4.07
N GLY A 5 1.15 2.02 3.66
CA GLY A 5 1.97 1.61 2.54
C GLY A 5 2.62 0.26 2.81
N GLU A 6 2.91 -0.47 1.75
CA GLU A 6 3.64 -1.74 1.79
C GLU A 6 5.01 -1.55 1.16
N LEU A 7 6.02 -2.09 1.82
CA LEU A 7 7.38 -2.09 1.30
C LEU A 7 7.92 -3.52 1.27
N SER A 8 8.44 -3.91 0.11
CA SER A 8 9.19 -5.15 -0.06
C SER A 8 10.56 -4.87 -0.69
N VAL A 9 11.57 -5.59 -0.25
CA VAL A 9 12.95 -5.48 -0.75
C VAL A 9 13.41 -6.85 -1.25
N SER A 10 13.82 -6.94 -2.51
CA SER A 10 14.44 -8.13 -3.11
C SER A 10 15.95 -8.07 -2.90
N LEU A 11 16.51 -9.08 -2.27
CA LEU A 11 17.90 -9.11 -1.84
C LEU A 11 18.87 -9.55 -2.93
N ASN A 12 18.36 -10.24 -3.99
CA ASN A 12 19.12 -10.66 -5.16
C ASN A 12 20.45 -11.36 -4.79
N GLY A 13 20.39 -12.31 -3.86
CA GLY A 13 21.54 -13.09 -3.40
C GLY A 13 22.28 -12.55 -2.17
N LEU A 14 21.90 -11.37 -1.65
CA LEU A 14 22.38 -10.89 -0.35
C LEU A 14 21.66 -11.64 0.79
N SER A 15 22.42 -12.01 1.83
CA SER A 15 21.76 -12.45 3.06
C SER A 15 21.11 -11.26 3.78
N PRO A 16 20.02 -11.47 4.56
CA PRO A 16 19.41 -10.41 5.36
C PRO A 16 20.40 -9.70 6.29
N ASP A 17 21.31 -10.43 6.92
CA ASP A 17 22.31 -9.82 7.81
C ASP A 17 23.28 -8.94 7.04
N ARG A 18 23.73 -9.39 5.87
CA ARG A 18 24.61 -8.59 5.01
C ARG A 18 23.92 -7.33 4.49
N PHE A 19 22.66 -7.46 4.08
CA PHE A 19 21.84 -6.28 3.74
C PHE A 19 21.76 -5.32 4.92
N GLY A 20 21.48 -5.80 6.13
CA GLY A 20 21.38 -4.96 7.32
C GLY A 20 22.68 -4.22 7.65
N GLU A 21 23.85 -4.85 7.47
CA GLU A 21 25.16 -4.20 7.65
C GLU A 21 25.40 -3.07 6.63
N LEU A 22 25.14 -3.37 5.37
CA LEU A 22 25.33 -2.41 4.28
C LEU A 22 24.36 -1.24 4.40
N ALA A 23 23.08 -1.52 4.71
CA ALA A 23 22.06 -0.50 4.90
C ALA A 23 22.40 0.42 6.09
N ASP A 24 22.90 -0.14 7.20
CA ASP A 24 23.34 0.65 8.37
C ASP A 24 24.53 1.56 8.02
N ALA A 25 25.47 1.07 7.22
CA ALA A 25 26.65 1.85 6.84
C ALA A 25 26.33 3.06 5.94
N ILE A 26 25.22 3.01 5.19
CA ILE A 26 24.82 4.08 4.25
C ILE A 26 23.62 4.89 4.72
N ALA A 27 22.97 4.45 5.81
CA ALA A 27 21.80 5.12 6.37
C ALA A 27 22.09 6.59 6.71
N SER A 28 21.11 7.44 6.51
CA SER A 28 21.21 8.89 6.73
C SER A 28 19.89 9.45 7.26
N ASN A 29 19.82 10.75 7.47
CA ASN A 29 18.61 11.45 7.89
C ASN A 29 18.00 10.90 9.19
N GLY A 30 18.87 10.50 10.14
CA GLY A 30 18.44 9.99 11.45
C GLY A 30 18.09 8.50 11.47
N TRP A 31 18.26 7.79 10.36
CA TRP A 31 18.09 6.33 10.33
C TRP A 31 19.37 5.63 10.83
N MET A 32 19.18 4.60 11.64
CA MET A 32 20.24 3.70 12.13
C MET A 32 19.67 2.32 12.42
N ARG A 33 20.49 1.28 12.29
CA ARG A 33 20.07 -0.08 12.64
C ARG A 33 20.07 -0.28 14.16
N ASP A 34 19.01 -0.86 14.69
CA ASP A 34 18.91 -1.29 16.10
C ASP A 34 19.11 -2.80 16.21
N ARG A 35 20.35 -3.24 16.42
CA ARG A 35 20.72 -4.65 16.54
C ARG A 35 20.14 -5.33 17.77
N SER A 36 19.89 -4.59 18.85
CA SER A 36 19.33 -5.16 20.06
C SER A 36 17.88 -5.58 19.83
N LYS A 37 17.14 -4.80 19.09
CA LYS A 37 15.78 -5.14 18.67
C LYS A 37 15.72 -6.24 17.62
N ASP A 38 16.70 -6.35 16.73
CA ASP A 38 16.80 -7.49 15.82
C ASP A 38 16.86 -8.79 16.59
N GLU A 39 17.68 -8.86 17.64
CA GLU A 39 17.83 -10.06 18.47
C GLU A 39 16.57 -10.35 19.28
N GLU A 40 15.92 -9.33 19.83
CA GLU A 40 14.65 -9.46 20.53
C GLU A 40 13.57 -10.07 19.63
N MET A 41 13.42 -9.53 18.42
CA MET A 41 12.42 -10.00 17.46
C MET A 41 12.72 -11.41 16.94
N ARG A 42 13.99 -11.78 16.78
CA ARG A 42 14.40 -13.15 16.39
C ARG A 42 14.04 -14.18 17.45
N ARG A 43 14.17 -13.84 18.76
CA ARG A 43 13.81 -14.74 19.86
C ARG A 43 12.32 -15.01 19.92
N THR A 44 11.49 -14.01 19.65
CA THR A 44 10.04 -14.11 19.78
C THR A 44 9.33 -14.57 18.52
N GLY A 45 9.79 -14.12 17.34
CA GLY A 45 9.09 -14.29 16.06
C GLY A 45 9.72 -15.29 15.08
N GLY A 46 10.92 -15.78 15.37
CA GLY A 46 11.69 -16.63 14.46
C GLY A 46 12.02 -15.94 13.13
N GLY A 47 12.96 -16.49 12.36
CA GLY A 47 13.34 -15.96 11.04
C GLY A 47 14.32 -14.78 11.11
N ALA A 48 14.52 -14.13 9.96
CA ALA A 48 15.39 -12.97 9.86
C ALA A 48 14.58 -11.70 10.17
N TRP A 49 15.09 -10.91 11.10
CA TRP A 49 14.52 -9.62 11.46
C TRP A 49 15.61 -8.55 11.39
N LEU A 50 15.25 -7.41 10.85
CA LEU A 50 16.06 -6.20 10.83
C LEU A 50 15.22 -5.03 11.31
N THR A 51 15.75 -4.28 12.26
CA THR A 51 15.07 -3.12 12.83
C THR A 51 15.89 -1.88 12.53
N PHE A 52 15.23 -0.87 11.97
CA PHE A 52 15.82 0.45 11.78
C PHE A 52 15.09 1.46 12.65
N ALA A 53 15.85 2.24 13.41
CA ALA A 53 15.36 3.32 14.23
C ALA A 53 15.48 4.64 13.47
N LEU A 54 14.42 5.44 13.47
CA LEU A 54 14.43 6.83 13.05
C LEU A 54 14.52 7.70 14.29
N THR A 55 15.60 8.48 14.40
CA THR A 55 15.84 9.41 15.50
C THR A 55 16.28 10.78 14.98
N GLY A 56 15.75 11.85 15.55
CA GLY A 56 16.18 13.19 15.21
C GLY A 56 15.77 13.70 13.82
N HIS A 57 14.77 13.12 13.18
CA HIS A 57 14.22 13.65 11.94
C HIS A 57 13.45 14.96 12.22
N PRO A 58 13.62 16.02 11.39
CA PRO A 58 13.07 17.35 11.70
C PRO A 58 11.53 17.39 11.68
N SER A 59 10.88 16.56 10.90
CA SER A 59 9.42 16.60 10.69
C SER A 59 8.69 15.30 11.01
N LEU A 60 9.40 14.17 11.23
CA LEU A 60 8.79 12.89 11.54
C LEU A 60 9.00 12.50 12.99
N PRO A 61 8.04 11.83 13.63
CA PRO A 61 8.20 11.32 14.98
C PRO A 61 9.26 10.20 15.01
N PRO A 62 9.93 10.00 16.15
CA PRO A 62 10.78 8.82 16.36
C PRO A 62 9.99 7.54 16.08
N ALA A 63 10.62 6.59 15.37
CA ALA A 63 9.96 5.36 14.97
C ALA A 63 10.94 4.19 14.85
N PHE A 64 10.41 2.98 14.99
CA PHE A 64 11.09 1.74 14.66
C PHE A 64 10.40 1.10 13.45
N LEU A 65 11.15 0.85 12.39
CA LEU A 65 10.71 0.12 11.21
C LEU A 65 11.24 -1.31 11.28
N PHE A 66 10.35 -2.28 11.22
CA PHE A 66 10.67 -3.70 11.30
C PHE A 66 10.56 -4.36 9.95
N LEU A 67 11.66 -4.89 9.45
CA LEU A 67 11.72 -5.72 8.26
C LEU A 67 11.78 -7.20 8.68
N ARG A 68 10.95 -8.02 8.06
CA ARG A 68 10.94 -9.47 8.25
C ARG A 68 11.38 -10.18 6.97
N GLY A 69 12.36 -11.07 7.11
CA GLY A 69 12.83 -11.90 6.01
C GLY A 69 11.95 -13.12 5.78
N ASN A 70 11.64 -13.37 4.51
CA ASN A 70 11.08 -14.64 4.06
C ASN A 70 12.23 -15.50 3.50
N LYS A 71 12.52 -16.63 4.15
CA LYS A 71 13.60 -17.55 3.75
C LYS A 71 13.39 -18.18 2.36
N VAL A 72 12.15 -18.27 1.90
CA VAL A 72 11.79 -18.91 0.63
C VAL A 72 11.97 -17.96 -0.57
N THR A 73 11.67 -16.67 -0.37
CA THR A 73 11.58 -15.69 -1.47
C THR A 73 12.78 -14.74 -1.55
N GLU A 74 13.76 -14.86 -0.67
CA GLU A 74 14.90 -13.93 -0.56
C GLU A 74 14.46 -12.45 -0.50
N LYS A 75 13.31 -12.22 0.13
CA LYS A 75 12.72 -10.88 0.25
C LYS A 75 12.58 -10.47 1.71
N LEU A 76 12.72 -9.17 1.93
CA LEU A 76 12.33 -8.53 3.18
C LEU A 76 11.01 -7.78 2.97
N TYR A 77 10.15 -7.80 3.97
CA TYR A 77 8.88 -7.07 3.99
C TYR A 77 8.80 -6.22 5.23
N VAL A 78 8.23 -5.03 5.13
CA VAL A 78 7.87 -4.28 6.32
C VAL A 78 6.80 -5.06 7.07
N SER A 79 7.11 -5.44 8.29
CA SER A 79 6.17 -6.11 9.19
C SER A 79 5.36 -5.10 9.98
N ASN A 80 6.00 -4.02 10.45
CA ASN A 80 5.34 -2.95 11.18
C ASN A 80 6.24 -1.71 11.27
N ILE A 81 5.61 -0.57 11.62
CA ILE A 81 6.30 0.65 12.08
C ILE A 81 5.64 1.07 13.39
N LEU A 82 6.46 1.23 14.43
CA LEU A 82 5.99 1.61 15.77
C LEU A 82 6.69 2.91 16.21
N SER A 83 5.95 3.77 16.89
CA SER A 83 6.54 4.94 17.54
C SER A 83 6.75 4.68 19.02
N PRO A 84 7.95 4.93 19.57
CA PRO A 84 8.19 4.84 21.01
C PRO A 84 7.51 5.98 21.79
N ALA A 85 7.10 7.04 21.11
CA ALA A 85 6.53 8.24 21.73
C ALA A 85 4.99 8.28 21.69
N ARG A 86 4.36 7.37 20.94
CA ARG A 86 2.89 7.36 20.72
C ARG A 86 2.38 5.94 20.58
N ASP A 87 1.16 5.71 21.08
CA ASP A 87 0.49 4.42 20.94
C ASP A 87 0.19 4.04 19.49
N ARG A 88 -0.05 5.03 18.62
CA ARG A 88 -0.30 4.82 17.19
C ARG A 88 0.25 5.96 16.34
N LEU A 89 0.82 5.59 15.19
CA LEU A 89 1.09 6.52 14.12
C LEU A 89 -0.18 6.76 13.32
N THR A 90 -0.35 7.97 12.81
CA THR A 90 -1.34 8.23 11.76
C THR A 90 -0.90 7.56 10.46
N TYR A 91 -1.84 7.38 9.51
CA TYR A 91 -1.50 6.82 8.19
C TYR A 91 -0.47 7.70 7.46
N ASP A 92 -0.60 9.01 7.56
CA ASP A 92 0.34 9.95 6.93
C ASP A 92 1.74 9.82 7.55
N GLU A 93 1.84 9.81 8.86
CA GLU A 93 3.12 9.61 9.55
C GLU A 93 3.76 8.27 9.18
N TYR A 94 2.97 7.19 9.15
CA TYR A 94 3.46 5.87 8.76
C TYR A 94 3.99 5.86 7.32
N ASN A 95 3.24 6.41 6.38
CA ASN A 95 3.61 6.44 4.97
C ASN A 95 4.80 7.36 4.71
N GLU A 96 4.88 8.52 5.37
CA GLU A 96 6.04 9.39 5.27
C GLU A 96 7.30 8.79 5.91
N ILE A 97 7.18 8.00 6.98
CA ILE A 97 8.28 7.22 7.55
C ILE A 97 8.78 6.17 6.55
N LEU A 98 7.88 5.42 5.90
CA LEU A 98 8.23 4.46 4.84
C LEU A 98 8.97 5.13 3.69
N LYS A 99 8.47 6.27 3.22
CA LYS A 99 9.07 7.06 2.15
C LYS A 99 10.45 7.56 2.55
N SER A 100 10.58 8.12 3.74
CA SER A 100 11.86 8.56 4.29
C SER A 100 12.88 7.41 4.36
N PHE A 101 12.48 6.21 4.77
CA PHE A 101 13.34 5.04 4.77
C PHE A 101 13.77 4.63 3.36
N SER A 102 12.84 4.64 2.41
CA SER A 102 13.14 4.32 1.01
C SER A 102 14.19 5.29 0.44
N GLU A 103 14.02 6.57 0.64
CA GLU A 103 14.92 7.60 0.12
C GLU A 103 16.29 7.60 0.82
N ALA A 104 16.29 7.49 2.15
CA ALA A 104 17.50 7.59 2.95
C ALA A 104 18.37 6.31 2.95
N VAL A 105 17.76 5.15 2.71
CA VAL A 105 18.43 3.85 2.80
C VAL A 105 18.33 3.08 1.49
N LEU A 106 17.11 2.78 0.99
CA LEU A 106 16.92 1.84 -0.11
C LEU A 106 17.41 2.36 -1.46
N GLU A 107 17.14 3.62 -1.81
CA GLU A 107 17.65 4.21 -3.05
C GLU A 107 19.18 4.22 -3.09
N ARG A 108 19.82 4.48 -1.96
CA ARG A 108 21.29 4.42 -1.86
C ARG A 108 21.82 2.98 -1.95
N MET A 109 21.10 2.04 -1.31
CA MET A 109 21.40 0.61 -1.44
C MET A 109 21.28 0.15 -2.88
N LYS A 110 20.20 0.52 -3.58
CA LYS A 110 19.99 0.19 -4.99
C LYS A 110 21.08 0.74 -5.90
N ALA A 111 21.56 1.96 -5.62
CA ALA A 111 22.63 2.59 -6.39
C ALA A 111 23.99 1.91 -6.22
N GLN A 112 24.25 1.23 -5.10
CA GLN A 112 25.56 0.64 -4.76
C GLN A 112 25.56 -0.89 -4.80
N HIS A 113 24.42 -1.52 -4.66
CA HIS A 113 24.27 -2.97 -4.54
C HIS A 113 23.12 -3.47 -5.41
N ALA A 114 23.18 -4.75 -5.80
CA ALA A 114 22.16 -5.38 -6.65
C ALA A 114 20.88 -5.72 -5.87
N ILE A 115 20.27 -4.72 -5.23
CA ILE A 115 18.94 -4.87 -4.61
C ILE A 115 17.88 -4.22 -5.48
N ASP A 116 16.63 -4.63 -5.28
CA ASP A 116 15.48 -3.91 -5.80
C ASP A 116 14.41 -3.81 -4.71
N PHE A 117 13.53 -2.81 -4.80
CA PHE A 117 12.45 -2.64 -3.83
C PHE A 117 11.18 -2.15 -4.50
N ASN A 118 10.06 -2.48 -3.91
CA ASN A 118 8.75 -2.00 -4.31
C ASN A 118 8.06 -1.35 -3.12
N LEU A 119 7.69 -0.09 -3.30
CA LEU A 119 6.90 0.69 -2.35
C LEU A 119 5.54 0.93 -3.00
N SER A 120 4.49 0.40 -2.39
CA SER A 120 3.13 0.43 -2.92
C SER A 120 2.12 0.79 -1.83
N GLY A 121 0.89 1.02 -2.21
CA GLY A 121 -0.20 1.24 -1.26
C GLY A 121 -0.29 2.64 -0.67
N MET A 122 0.64 3.55 -0.97
CA MET A 122 0.61 4.92 -0.43
C MET A 122 -0.39 5.82 -1.14
N ASP A 123 -0.51 5.68 -2.46
CA ASP A 123 -1.43 6.46 -3.27
C ASP A 123 -2.37 5.54 -4.03
N VAL A 124 -3.66 5.72 -3.81
CA VAL A 124 -4.69 5.05 -4.59
C VAL A 124 -5.15 5.96 -5.71
N ASP A 125 -4.26 6.29 -6.65
CA ASP A 125 -4.65 7.00 -7.86
C ASP A 125 -5.04 6.01 -8.95
N LEU A 126 -6.34 5.86 -9.17
CA LEU A 126 -6.87 5.02 -10.24
C LEU A 126 -6.73 5.65 -11.63
N SER A 127 -6.39 6.94 -11.74
CA SER A 127 -6.23 7.62 -13.03
C SER A 127 -5.08 7.05 -13.86
N ALA A 128 -4.02 6.58 -13.19
CA ALA A 128 -2.87 5.95 -13.84
C ALA A 128 -3.09 4.45 -14.13
N GLN A 129 -4.04 3.80 -13.43
CA GLN A 129 -4.27 2.37 -13.52
C GLN A 129 -5.40 2.00 -14.48
N LEU A 130 -6.37 2.90 -14.66
CA LEU A 130 -7.55 2.67 -15.50
C LEU A 130 -7.42 3.38 -16.85
N PRO A 131 -7.98 2.78 -17.94
CA PRO A 131 -8.20 3.51 -19.18
C PRO A 131 -9.01 4.79 -18.94
N LYS A 132 -8.72 5.84 -19.69
CA LYS A 132 -9.28 7.18 -19.46
C LYS A 132 -10.81 7.23 -19.44
N ASP A 133 -11.46 6.47 -20.31
CA ASP A 133 -12.92 6.37 -20.39
C ASP A 133 -13.53 5.64 -19.20
N VAL A 134 -12.88 4.56 -18.71
CA VAL A 134 -13.29 3.82 -17.51
C VAL A 134 -13.16 4.70 -16.29
N TYR A 135 -12.02 5.37 -16.13
CA TYR A 135 -11.79 6.30 -15.03
C TYR A 135 -12.79 7.46 -15.04
N ALA A 136 -13.07 8.03 -16.21
CA ALA A 136 -14.04 9.13 -16.34
C ALA A 136 -15.45 8.72 -15.88
N ARG A 137 -15.90 7.49 -16.19
CA ARG A 137 -17.20 6.96 -15.75
C ARG A 137 -17.24 6.74 -14.24
N LEU A 138 -16.17 6.15 -13.68
CA LEU A 138 -16.06 5.98 -12.23
C LEU A 138 -16.10 7.34 -11.50
N ARG A 139 -15.36 8.32 -11.99
CA ARG A 139 -15.36 9.70 -11.46
C ARG A 139 -16.74 10.34 -11.57
N LEU A 140 -17.41 10.21 -12.71
CA LEU A 140 -18.76 10.76 -12.92
C LEU A 140 -19.75 10.18 -11.91
N PHE A 141 -19.70 8.86 -11.69
CA PHE A 141 -20.51 8.21 -10.66
C PHE A 141 -20.17 8.78 -9.29
N SER A 142 -18.89 8.74 -8.89
CA SER A 142 -18.47 9.11 -7.56
C SER A 142 -18.78 10.56 -7.18
N VAL A 143 -18.68 11.49 -8.13
CA VAL A 143 -18.97 12.92 -7.90
C VAL A 143 -20.48 13.20 -7.88
N ALA A 144 -21.26 12.50 -8.70
CA ALA A 144 -22.70 12.78 -8.87
C ALA A 144 -23.59 12.01 -7.90
N ALA A 145 -23.15 10.82 -7.45
CA ALA A 145 -23.96 9.96 -6.60
C ALA A 145 -24.04 10.45 -5.17
N ASN A 146 -25.16 10.17 -4.53
CA ASN A 146 -25.32 10.43 -3.12
C ASN A 146 -24.51 9.42 -2.29
N LYS A 147 -23.50 9.91 -1.59
CA LYS A 147 -22.55 9.09 -0.83
C LYS A 147 -23.18 8.30 0.32
N LYS A 148 -24.39 8.66 0.76
CA LYS A 148 -25.12 7.92 1.79
C LYS A 148 -25.96 6.76 1.25
N THR A 149 -26.39 6.86 -0.01
CA THR A 149 -27.27 5.86 -0.64
C THR A 149 -26.56 5.02 -1.71
N GLY A 150 -25.35 5.41 -2.11
CA GLY A 150 -24.56 4.68 -3.10
C GLY A 150 -25.24 4.61 -4.47
N SER A 151 -25.34 3.43 -5.02
CA SER A 151 -25.97 3.11 -6.30
C SER A 151 -27.50 2.93 -6.21
N SER A 152 -28.14 3.23 -5.08
CA SER A 152 -29.56 2.90 -4.88
C SER A 152 -30.54 3.81 -5.64
N HIS A 153 -30.14 5.04 -5.97
CA HIS A 153 -30.98 5.93 -6.78
C HIS A 153 -30.86 5.55 -8.28
N PRO A 154 -31.98 5.52 -9.06
CA PRO A 154 -31.95 5.04 -10.44
C PRO A 154 -30.88 5.67 -11.33
N LEU A 155 -30.68 6.99 -11.27
CA LEU A 155 -29.64 7.67 -12.04
C LEU A 155 -28.21 7.31 -11.59
N ASP A 156 -28.02 7.05 -10.30
CA ASP A 156 -26.71 6.65 -9.77
C ASP A 156 -26.44 5.19 -10.09
N GLN A 157 -27.47 4.36 -10.08
CA GLN A 157 -27.40 2.97 -10.53
C GLN A 157 -27.01 2.89 -12.03
N GLU A 158 -27.60 3.73 -12.88
CA GLU A 158 -27.26 3.80 -14.30
C GLU A 158 -25.79 4.16 -14.49
N ARG A 159 -25.29 5.20 -13.80
CA ARG A 159 -23.88 5.61 -13.86
C ARG A 159 -22.94 4.50 -13.36
N TRP A 160 -23.34 3.80 -12.31
CA TRP A 160 -22.58 2.68 -11.77
C TRP A 160 -22.52 1.52 -12.78
N MET A 161 -23.62 1.15 -13.39
CA MET A 161 -23.67 0.13 -14.45
C MET A 161 -22.82 0.53 -15.66
N ASP A 162 -22.84 1.80 -16.06
CA ASP A 162 -22.00 2.31 -17.13
C ASP A 162 -20.51 2.13 -16.86
N PHE A 163 -20.08 2.34 -15.61
CA PHE A 163 -18.71 2.07 -15.18
C PHE A 163 -18.41 0.55 -15.23
N LEU A 164 -19.30 -0.30 -14.71
CA LEU A 164 -19.11 -1.77 -14.74
C LEU A 164 -18.97 -2.28 -16.17
N ILE A 165 -19.84 -1.85 -17.07
CA ILE A 165 -19.81 -2.24 -18.49
C ILE A 165 -18.54 -1.73 -19.18
N ALA A 166 -18.09 -0.52 -18.89
CA ALA A 166 -16.86 0.02 -19.45
C ALA A 166 -15.62 -0.73 -18.94
N SER A 167 -15.57 -1.04 -17.66
CA SER A 167 -14.52 -1.87 -17.05
C SER A 167 -14.43 -3.24 -17.72
N ASP A 168 -15.58 -3.88 -17.91
CA ASP A 168 -15.68 -5.21 -18.53
C ASP A 168 -15.22 -5.18 -20.00
N LYS A 169 -15.66 -4.19 -20.79
CA LYS A 169 -15.23 -4.01 -22.19
C LYS A 169 -13.74 -3.75 -22.32
N ALA A 170 -13.15 -3.02 -21.40
CA ALA A 170 -11.72 -2.71 -21.39
C ALA A 170 -10.87 -3.85 -20.79
N THR A 171 -11.49 -4.99 -20.38
CA THR A 171 -10.81 -6.11 -19.71
C THR A 171 -10.04 -5.68 -18.45
N VAL A 172 -10.50 -4.62 -17.80
CA VAL A 172 -9.88 -4.13 -16.56
C VAL A 172 -10.22 -5.03 -15.40
N VAL A 173 -9.21 -5.44 -14.67
CA VAL A 173 -9.36 -6.14 -13.39
C VAL A 173 -8.91 -5.20 -12.30
N LEU A 174 -9.84 -4.42 -11.77
CA LEU A 174 -9.59 -3.61 -10.59
C LEU A 174 -9.82 -4.46 -9.35
N ASP A 175 -8.89 -4.43 -8.42
CA ASP A 175 -9.06 -5.06 -7.12
C ASP A 175 -10.12 -4.32 -6.30
N SER A 176 -11.06 -5.06 -5.71
CA SER A 176 -12.18 -4.49 -4.95
C SER A 176 -11.71 -3.69 -3.74
N HIS A 177 -10.66 -4.17 -3.06
CA HIS A 177 -10.09 -3.45 -1.93
C HIS A 177 -9.48 -2.11 -2.38
N THR A 178 -8.79 -2.08 -3.51
CA THR A 178 -8.23 -0.86 -4.11
C THR A 178 -9.34 0.11 -4.51
N LEU A 179 -10.46 -0.39 -5.07
CA LEU A 179 -11.62 0.44 -5.39
C LEU A 179 -12.26 1.04 -4.13
N ALA A 180 -12.50 0.24 -3.09
CA ALA A 180 -13.07 0.71 -1.83
C ALA A 180 -12.17 1.79 -1.20
N ARG A 181 -10.87 1.57 -1.20
CA ARG A 181 -9.90 2.55 -0.70
C ARG A 181 -9.99 3.87 -1.47
N TRP A 182 -9.96 3.81 -2.79
CA TRP A 182 -10.04 5.01 -3.62
C TRP A 182 -11.31 5.80 -3.35
N LEU A 183 -12.45 5.12 -3.25
CA LEU A 183 -13.72 5.76 -2.90
C LEU A 183 -13.64 6.50 -1.56
N VAL A 184 -13.03 5.90 -0.54
CA VAL A 184 -12.90 6.50 0.78
C VAL A 184 -11.86 7.62 0.81
N GLU A 185 -10.65 7.34 0.33
CA GLU A 185 -9.47 8.20 0.53
C GLU A 185 -9.45 9.40 -0.41
N ILE A 186 -9.85 9.18 -1.67
CA ILE A 186 -9.81 10.21 -2.71
C ILE A 186 -11.18 10.89 -2.86
N GLU A 187 -12.24 10.10 -2.90
CA GLU A 187 -13.58 10.61 -3.17
C GLU A 187 -14.38 10.94 -1.91
N GLY A 188 -13.90 10.56 -0.72
CA GLY A 188 -14.51 10.89 0.58
C GLY A 188 -15.85 10.18 0.84
N TRP A 189 -15.99 8.93 0.37
CA TRP A 189 -17.13 8.08 0.69
C TRP A 189 -17.02 7.51 2.11
N GLU A 190 -18.18 7.19 2.72
CA GLU A 190 -18.20 6.43 3.96
C GLU A 190 -17.71 4.99 3.71
N SER A 191 -16.93 4.44 4.66
CA SER A 191 -16.27 3.13 4.51
C SER A 191 -17.26 1.99 4.23
N GLU A 192 -18.44 2.00 4.88
CA GLU A 192 -19.47 1.00 4.67
C GLU A 192 -20.01 1.03 3.23
N GLN A 193 -20.32 2.23 2.71
CA GLN A 193 -20.81 2.38 1.35
C GLN A 193 -19.75 2.04 0.30
N ALA A 194 -18.50 2.41 0.55
CA ALA A 194 -17.38 2.06 -0.33
C ALA A 194 -17.16 0.56 -0.40
N SER A 195 -17.23 -0.14 0.73
CA SER A 195 -17.13 -1.61 0.77
C SER A 195 -18.27 -2.29 0.01
N ARG A 196 -19.49 -1.80 0.19
CA ARG A 196 -20.65 -2.31 -0.54
C ARG A 196 -20.53 -2.11 -2.06
N LEU A 197 -20.08 -0.95 -2.51
CA LEU A 197 -19.83 -0.69 -3.94
C LEU A 197 -18.73 -1.59 -4.49
N ALA A 198 -17.70 -1.91 -3.71
CA ALA A 198 -16.66 -2.83 -4.10
C ALA A 198 -17.18 -4.27 -4.26
N GLU A 199 -18.06 -4.71 -3.37
CA GLU A 199 -18.77 -6.01 -3.51
C GLU A 199 -19.69 -6.02 -4.74
N GLU A 200 -20.45 -4.94 -4.98
CA GLU A 200 -21.26 -4.79 -6.19
C GLU A 200 -20.42 -4.82 -7.47
N TYR A 201 -19.20 -4.26 -7.44
CA TYR A 201 -18.25 -4.33 -8.55
C TYR A 201 -17.81 -5.76 -8.84
N GLU A 202 -17.42 -6.52 -7.83
CA GLU A 202 -17.02 -7.93 -8.01
C GLU A 202 -18.16 -8.77 -8.57
N PHE A 203 -19.34 -8.64 -7.98
CA PHE A 203 -20.54 -9.37 -8.44
C PHE A 203 -20.90 -8.99 -9.89
N GLY A 204 -20.92 -7.69 -10.21
CA GLY A 204 -21.23 -7.21 -11.55
C GLY A 204 -20.25 -7.71 -12.58
N ARG A 205 -18.96 -7.71 -12.27
CA ARG A 205 -17.90 -8.23 -13.12
C ARG A 205 -18.06 -9.74 -13.37
N GLU A 206 -18.32 -10.51 -12.32
CA GLU A 206 -18.53 -11.95 -12.45
C GLU A 206 -19.74 -12.26 -13.34
N LEU A 207 -20.84 -11.54 -13.16
CA LEU A 207 -22.06 -11.67 -13.98
C LEU A 207 -21.78 -11.39 -15.48
N LEU A 208 -21.07 -10.32 -15.78
CA LEU A 208 -20.71 -9.94 -17.15
C LEU A 208 -19.77 -10.97 -17.80
N GLN A 209 -18.82 -11.51 -17.03
CA GLN A 209 -17.93 -12.59 -17.50
C GLN A 209 -18.69 -13.87 -17.83
N ARG A 210 -19.59 -14.30 -16.96
CA ARG A 210 -20.44 -15.49 -17.20
C ARG A 210 -21.30 -15.33 -18.46
N ARG A 211 -21.87 -14.13 -18.66
CA ARG A 211 -22.65 -13.82 -19.87
C ARG A 211 -21.82 -13.94 -21.16
N ARG A 212 -20.55 -13.59 -21.13
CA ARG A 212 -19.65 -13.69 -22.30
C ARG A 212 -19.25 -15.15 -22.60
N ALA A 213 -19.22 -15.99 -21.58
CA ALA A 213 -18.86 -17.40 -21.72
C ALA A 213 -20.04 -18.28 -22.16
N SER A 214 -21.27 -17.77 -22.11
CA SER A 214 -22.52 -18.42 -22.55
C SER A 214 -22.86 -18.08 -23.98
#